data_1e069872341d25104da2f11f9231eb9c
#
_entry.id   1e069872341d25104da2f11f9231eb9c
#
_cell.length_a   1.000
_cell.length_b   1.000
_cell.length_c   1.000
_cell.angle_alpha   90.00
_cell.angle_beta   90.00
_cell.angle_gamma   90.00
#
_symmetry.space_group_name_H-M   'P 1'
#
loop_
_entity.id
_entity.type
_entity.pdbx_description
1 polymer ?
#
loop_
_entity_poly.entity_id
_entity_poly.type
_entity_poly.pdbx_seq_one_letter_code
_entity_poly.pdbx_strand_id
1 'polypeptide(L)'
;GYAANNTGILVYSYGGNGGTGGDTRRKTFKGGSGGLGGNAGDIFLTNNVGLNIVGGPTAFGIVAQSGGGQGGEGGYADNGNKNSAGGTGLPGGSGGNITITNNGAIRTNGGMGIVAQSIGGFGGNAGTSVNGYGGGGGYGGNAGTVSIVNHGAITVGSASVSDCASSGLLNCNPVSIAVIAGQSVGGGGGDAGGDAGRTALGADGGLAGNGDMVALTNTASLSIFGS
;
A
#
# COMPACT_ATOMS: atom_id res chain seq x y z
N GLY A 1 -27.22 8.49 2.38
CA GLY A 1 -26.85 7.83 1.13
C GLY A 1 -25.39 8.11 0.85
N TYR A 2 -24.55 7.08 0.79
CA TYR A 2 -23.18 7.26 0.32
C TYR A 2 -23.25 7.64 -1.16
N ALA A 3 -22.80 8.84 -1.50
CA ALA A 3 -22.58 9.21 -2.89
C ALA A 3 -21.56 8.21 -3.47
N ALA A 4 -21.93 7.47 -4.50
CA ALA A 4 -21.02 6.59 -5.19
C ALA A 4 -19.82 7.44 -5.67
N ASN A 5 -18.60 7.00 -5.34
CA ASN A 5 -17.39 7.62 -5.86
C ASN A 5 -17.39 7.43 -7.38
N ASN A 6 -17.75 8.45 -8.13
CA ASN A 6 -17.75 8.37 -9.58
C ASN A 6 -16.30 8.46 -10.07
N THR A 7 -15.76 7.35 -10.53
CA THR A 7 -14.43 7.27 -11.14
C THR A 7 -14.59 6.88 -12.61
N GLY A 8 -13.93 7.63 -13.50
CA GLY A 8 -14.00 7.36 -14.92
C GLY A 8 -13.33 6.04 -15.29
N ILE A 9 -12.07 5.87 -14.89
CA ILE A 9 -11.31 4.63 -15.06
C ILE A 9 -10.70 4.25 -13.71
N LEU A 10 -10.93 3.02 -13.27
CA LEU A 10 -10.44 2.48 -12.00
C LEU A 10 -9.73 1.15 -12.25
N VAL A 11 -8.43 1.08 -11.90
CA VAL A 11 -7.61 -0.12 -12.08
C VAL A 11 -6.88 -0.44 -10.77
N TYR A 12 -7.04 -1.68 -10.31
CA TYR A 12 -6.35 -2.19 -9.13
C TYR A 12 -5.58 -3.47 -9.42
N SER A 13 -4.43 -3.61 -8.78
CA SER A 13 -3.67 -4.84 -8.70
C SER A 13 -3.20 -5.04 -7.26
N TYR A 14 -3.58 -6.14 -6.61
CA TYR A 14 -3.17 -6.42 -5.24
C TYR A 14 -2.56 -7.82 -5.10
N GLY A 15 -1.46 -7.90 -4.36
CA GLY A 15 -0.92 -9.16 -3.89
C GLY A 15 -1.76 -9.73 -2.73
N GLY A 16 -1.85 -11.05 -2.64
CA GLY A 16 -2.49 -11.72 -1.51
C GLY A 16 -1.65 -11.61 -0.23
N ASN A 17 -2.30 -11.55 0.93
CA ASN A 17 -1.60 -11.55 2.22
C ASN A 17 -1.03 -12.93 2.54
N GLY A 18 0.11 -12.96 3.23
CA GLY A 18 0.69 -14.17 3.81
C GLY A 18 -0.17 -14.73 4.95
N GLY A 19 -0.22 -16.04 5.08
CA GLY A 19 -0.88 -16.69 6.20
C GLY A 19 -0.08 -16.59 7.50
N THR A 20 -0.74 -16.70 8.65
CA THR A 20 -0.09 -16.69 9.97
C THR A 20 0.61 -18.01 10.26
N GLY A 21 1.73 -17.97 10.98
CA GLY A 21 2.43 -19.15 11.48
C GLY A 21 1.64 -19.84 12.60
N GLY A 22 1.76 -21.17 12.68
CA GLY A 22 1.11 -21.94 13.72
C GLY A 22 1.78 -21.79 15.10
N ASP A 23 0.97 -21.76 16.16
CA ASP A 23 1.44 -21.73 17.53
C ASP A 23 1.97 -23.09 17.99
N THR A 24 2.91 -23.10 18.95
CA THR A 24 3.39 -24.32 19.60
C THR A 24 3.35 -24.22 21.13
N ARG A 25 2.93 -25.31 21.78
CA ARG A 25 2.90 -25.44 23.23
C ARG A 25 3.77 -26.61 23.72
N ARG A 26 4.62 -27.17 22.88
CA ARG A 26 5.48 -28.31 23.21
C ARG A 26 6.90 -27.87 23.60
N LYS A 27 7.53 -28.57 24.55
CA LYS A 27 8.92 -28.31 24.95
C LYS A 27 9.85 -28.45 23.75
N THR A 28 10.70 -27.46 23.50
CA THR A 28 11.74 -27.41 22.46
C THR A 28 11.30 -27.08 21.03
N PHE A 29 10.11 -26.52 20.81
CA PHE A 29 9.67 -26.15 19.44
C PHE A 29 9.63 -24.65 19.25
N LYS A 30 9.86 -24.25 18.01
CA LYS A 30 9.74 -22.90 17.51
C LYS A 30 8.30 -22.68 17.02
N GLY A 31 7.72 -21.51 17.26
CA GLY A 31 6.50 -21.09 16.60
C GLY A 31 6.68 -21.12 15.08
N GLY A 32 5.63 -21.42 14.32
CA GLY A 32 5.67 -21.42 12.86
C GLY A 32 6.00 -20.03 12.32
N SER A 33 6.75 -19.93 11.24
CA SER A 33 6.91 -18.66 10.53
C SER A 33 5.63 -18.29 9.78
N GLY A 34 5.39 -16.99 9.59
CA GLY A 34 4.33 -16.51 8.72
C GLY A 34 4.53 -16.94 7.26
N GLY A 35 3.60 -16.57 6.38
CA GLY A 35 3.72 -16.70 4.93
C GLY A 35 4.23 -15.39 4.31
N LEU A 36 4.81 -15.47 3.10
CA LEU A 36 5.18 -14.29 2.34
C LEU A 36 3.94 -13.54 1.86
N GLY A 37 3.97 -12.21 1.87
CA GLY A 37 3.03 -11.39 1.12
C GLY A 37 3.23 -11.56 -0.38
N GLY A 38 2.16 -11.64 -1.15
CA GLY A 38 2.21 -11.72 -2.61
C GLY A 38 2.56 -10.36 -3.24
N ASN A 39 3.28 -10.38 -4.35
CA ASN A 39 3.53 -9.17 -5.13
C ASN A 39 2.28 -8.76 -5.91
N ALA A 40 2.07 -7.47 -6.09
CA ALA A 40 1.11 -6.95 -7.05
C ALA A 40 1.67 -7.01 -8.48
N GLY A 41 0.79 -7.07 -9.46
CA GLY A 41 1.15 -6.97 -10.88
C GLY A 41 1.28 -5.52 -11.33
N ASP A 42 2.00 -5.32 -12.44
CA ASP A 42 2.14 -4.03 -13.10
C ASP A 42 0.82 -3.57 -13.72
N ILE A 43 0.63 -2.26 -13.79
CA ILE A 43 -0.52 -1.61 -14.43
C ILE A 43 -0.04 -0.79 -15.63
N PHE A 44 -0.58 -1.09 -16.81
CA PHE A 44 -0.37 -0.32 -18.03
C PHE A 44 -1.72 0.20 -18.51
N LEU A 45 -1.90 1.51 -18.53
CA LEU A 45 -3.14 2.17 -18.92
C LEU A 45 -2.88 3.21 -19.99
N THR A 46 -3.63 3.12 -21.11
CA THR A 46 -3.68 4.17 -22.13
C THR A 46 -5.13 4.64 -22.29
N ASN A 47 -5.39 5.92 -22.04
CA ASN A 47 -6.67 6.54 -22.28
C ASN A 47 -6.59 7.43 -23.52
N ASN A 48 -7.39 7.10 -24.55
CA ASN A 48 -7.46 7.86 -25.80
C ASN A 48 -8.79 8.62 -25.99
N VAL A 49 -9.68 8.58 -24.99
CA VAL A 49 -11.01 9.17 -25.06
C VAL A 49 -11.21 10.25 -24.01
N GLY A 50 -12.10 11.20 -24.30
CA GLY A 50 -12.49 12.19 -23.31
C GLY A 50 -13.28 11.56 -22.17
N LEU A 51 -12.94 11.91 -20.93
CA LEU A 51 -13.66 11.51 -19.72
C LEU A 51 -14.36 12.73 -19.13
N ASN A 52 -15.68 12.64 -18.95
CA ASN A 52 -16.48 13.67 -18.28
C ASN A 52 -17.20 13.04 -17.08
N ILE A 53 -16.66 13.24 -15.89
CA ILE A 53 -17.14 12.63 -14.67
C ILE A 53 -17.93 13.65 -13.86
N VAL A 54 -19.25 13.44 -13.81
CA VAL A 54 -20.17 14.26 -13.03
C VAL A 54 -20.50 13.51 -11.75
N GLY A 55 -20.03 14.04 -10.62
CA GLY A 55 -20.28 13.42 -9.32
C GLY A 55 -19.69 14.27 -8.22
N GLY A 56 -20.14 14.45 -7.12
CA GLY A 56 -19.68 15.34 -6.04
C GLY A 56 -18.14 15.41 -5.86
N PRO A 57 -17.67 15.88 -4.74
CA PRO A 57 -16.26 16.17 -4.47
C PRO A 57 -15.30 14.96 -4.55
N THR A 58 -15.82 13.74 -4.67
CA THR A 58 -15.07 12.49 -4.80
C THR A 58 -15.02 11.93 -6.22
N ALA A 59 -15.28 12.75 -7.26
CA ALA A 59 -15.23 12.34 -8.64
C ALA A 59 -13.79 12.34 -9.18
N PHE A 60 -13.24 11.16 -9.50
CA PHE A 60 -11.90 11.00 -10.06
C PHE A 60 -11.95 10.68 -11.56
N GLY A 61 -10.97 11.20 -12.33
CA GLY A 61 -10.83 10.86 -13.74
C GLY A 61 -10.28 9.44 -13.92
N ILE A 62 -9.02 9.24 -13.54
CA ILE A 62 -8.30 7.96 -13.60
C ILE A 62 -7.72 7.66 -12.23
N VAL A 63 -7.94 6.45 -11.72
CA VAL A 63 -7.29 5.94 -10.51
C VAL A 63 -6.63 4.60 -10.84
N ALA A 64 -5.34 4.50 -10.60
CA ALA A 64 -4.56 3.27 -10.73
C ALA A 64 -3.82 2.99 -9.42
N GLN A 65 -4.00 1.80 -8.85
CA GLN A 65 -3.34 1.42 -7.61
C GLN A 65 -2.77 0.01 -7.68
N SER A 66 -1.49 -0.13 -7.37
CA SER A 66 -0.82 -1.42 -7.25
C SER A 66 -0.27 -1.58 -5.83
N GLY A 67 -0.73 -2.60 -5.11
CA GLY A 67 -0.37 -2.82 -3.70
C GLY A 67 0.12 -4.23 -3.42
N GLY A 68 1.31 -4.36 -2.83
CA GLY A 68 1.81 -5.64 -2.32
C GLY A 68 0.98 -6.14 -1.14
N GLY A 69 0.84 -7.46 -1.02
CA GLY A 69 0.18 -8.10 0.12
C GLY A 69 1.02 -7.99 1.39
N GLN A 70 0.38 -8.05 2.54
CA GLN A 70 1.07 -8.06 3.83
C GLN A 70 1.78 -9.40 4.07
N GLY A 71 2.96 -9.39 4.69
CA GLY A 71 3.61 -10.57 5.23
C GLY A 71 2.81 -11.16 6.39
N GLY A 72 2.83 -12.49 6.52
CA GLY A 72 2.14 -13.18 7.59
C GLY A 72 2.89 -13.08 8.93
N GLU A 73 2.16 -13.11 10.02
CA GLU A 73 2.69 -13.07 11.37
C GLU A 73 3.32 -14.41 11.78
N GLY A 74 4.36 -14.36 12.61
CA GLY A 74 4.96 -15.54 13.24
C GLY A 74 4.09 -16.11 14.37
N GLY A 75 4.08 -17.43 14.54
CA GLY A 75 3.33 -18.10 15.57
C GLY A 75 3.98 -17.98 16.96
N TYR A 76 3.16 -18.11 17.99
CA TYR A 76 3.55 -18.04 19.39
C TYR A 76 4.22 -19.35 19.88
N ALA A 77 5.17 -19.24 20.82
CA ALA A 77 5.80 -20.39 21.46
C ALA A 77 5.63 -20.35 23.00
N ASP A 78 4.72 -21.17 23.54
CA ASP A 78 4.49 -21.33 24.98
C ASP A 78 4.91 -22.72 25.44
N ASN A 79 6.09 -22.83 25.99
CA ASN A 79 6.56 -24.13 26.52
C ASN A 79 7.35 -24.04 27.81
N GLY A 80 7.50 -22.88 28.41
CA GLY A 80 8.20 -22.67 29.65
C GLY A 80 9.68 -23.08 29.65
N ASN A 81 10.29 -23.30 28.48
CA ASN A 81 11.69 -23.69 28.33
C ASN A 81 12.53 -22.56 27.72
N LYS A 82 13.74 -22.34 28.22
CA LYS A 82 14.69 -21.31 27.78
C LYS A 82 15.13 -21.42 26.29
N ASN A 83 14.82 -22.53 25.61
CA ASN A 83 15.16 -22.78 24.21
C ASN A 83 13.97 -22.65 23.28
N SER A 84 12.82 -22.11 23.72
CA SER A 84 11.73 -21.82 22.86
C SER A 84 12.00 -20.55 22.02
N ALA A 85 11.45 -20.46 20.83
CA ALA A 85 11.51 -19.26 20.03
C ALA A 85 10.16 -18.95 19.39
N GLY A 86 9.76 -17.69 19.39
CA GLY A 86 8.64 -17.23 18.57
C GLY A 86 8.93 -17.44 17.08
N GLY A 87 7.90 -17.61 16.28
CA GLY A 87 8.00 -17.66 14.82
C GLY A 87 8.43 -16.32 14.23
N THR A 88 9.05 -16.34 13.06
CA THR A 88 9.41 -15.11 12.36
C THR A 88 8.22 -14.59 11.57
N GLY A 89 7.97 -13.28 11.60
CA GLY A 89 7.16 -12.60 10.59
C GLY A 89 7.87 -12.64 9.25
N LEU A 90 7.13 -12.77 8.15
CA LEU A 90 7.74 -12.79 6.82
C LEU A 90 7.48 -11.49 6.04
N PRO A 91 8.29 -11.24 4.99
CA PRO A 91 8.21 -10.01 4.23
C PRO A 91 6.85 -9.76 3.58
N GLY A 92 6.48 -8.48 3.48
CA GLY A 92 5.41 -8.02 2.60
C GLY A 92 5.81 -8.13 1.13
N GLY A 93 4.83 -8.26 0.26
CA GLY A 93 5.01 -8.28 -1.20
C GLY A 93 5.31 -6.89 -1.76
N SER A 94 5.89 -6.84 -2.93
CA SER A 94 6.15 -5.57 -3.62
C SER A 94 4.90 -5.05 -4.35
N GLY A 95 4.74 -3.72 -4.41
CA GLY A 95 3.87 -3.06 -5.36
C GLY A 95 4.42 -3.18 -6.78
N GLY A 96 3.55 -3.29 -7.79
CA GLY A 96 3.94 -3.31 -9.20
C GLY A 96 4.14 -1.91 -9.76
N ASN A 97 4.77 -1.83 -10.94
CA ASN A 97 4.94 -0.59 -11.67
C ASN A 97 3.61 -0.09 -12.24
N ILE A 98 3.45 1.22 -12.32
CA ILE A 98 2.27 1.85 -12.92
C ILE A 98 2.73 2.77 -14.04
N THR A 99 2.20 2.52 -15.23
CA THR A 99 2.40 3.39 -16.40
C THR A 99 1.06 3.86 -16.93
N ILE A 100 0.82 5.17 -16.90
CA ILE A 100 -0.39 5.80 -17.43
C ILE A 100 -0.01 6.73 -18.57
N THR A 101 -0.65 6.55 -19.73
CA THR A 101 -0.62 7.50 -20.83
C THR A 101 -2.03 8.03 -21.06
N ASN A 102 -2.25 9.32 -20.83
CA ASN A 102 -3.54 9.97 -21.06
C ASN A 102 -3.47 10.91 -22.23
N ASN A 103 -4.16 10.57 -23.33
CA ASN A 103 -4.30 11.38 -24.53
C ASN A 103 -5.66 12.11 -24.62
N GLY A 104 -6.65 11.65 -23.83
CA GLY A 104 -7.98 12.23 -23.81
C GLY A 104 -8.13 13.35 -22.79
N ALA A 105 -9.04 14.30 -23.06
CA ALA A 105 -9.36 15.31 -22.08
C ALA A 105 -10.10 14.69 -20.87
N ILE A 106 -9.75 15.11 -19.66
CA ILE A 106 -10.43 14.71 -18.43
C ILE A 106 -11.11 15.91 -17.80
N ARG A 107 -12.38 15.76 -17.47
CA ARG A 107 -13.14 16.76 -16.74
C ARG A 107 -13.83 16.11 -15.55
N THR A 108 -13.57 16.61 -14.35
CA THR A 108 -14.27 16.23 -13.12
C THR A 108 -14.86 17.49 -12.47
N ASN A 109 -15.98 17.38 -11.79
CA ASN A 109 -16.54 18.50 -11.01
C ASN A 109 -16.19 18.42 -9.51
N GLY A 110 -15.16 17.67 -9.16
CA GLY A 110 -14.56 17.53 -7.84
C GLY A 110 -13.47 16.46 -7.91
N GLY A 111 -12.69 16.27 -6.87
CA GLY A 111 -11.64 15.26 -6.81
C GLY A 111 -10.43 15.58 -7.71
N MET A 112 -9.75 14.53 -8.18
CA MET A 112 -8.52 14.64 -8.96
C MET A 112 -8.70 14.14 -10.41
N GLY A 113 -7.88 14.64 -11.34
CA GLY A 113 -7.87 14.15 -12.72
C GLY A 113 -7.24 12.76 -12.82
N ILE A 114 -6.00 12.59 -12.35
CA ILE A 114 -5.27 11.31 -12.39
C ILE A 114 -4.63 11.06 -11.03
N VAL A 115 -4.80 9.83 -10.52
CA VAL A 115 -4.12 9.33 -9.31
C VAL A 115 -3.48 7.99 -9.63
N ALA A 116 -2.18 7.86 -9.33
CA ALA A 116 -1.45 6.60 -9.46
C ALA A 116 -0.65 6.32 -8.20
N GLN A 117 -0.83 5.13 -7.60
CA GLN A 117 -0.14 4.75 -6.37
C GLN A 117 0.43 3.34 -6.47
N SER A 118 1.75 3.20 -6.28
CA SER A 118 2.39 1.93 -6.01
C SER A 118 2.79 1.85 -4.55
N ILE A 119 2.39 0.77 -3.87
CA ILE A 119 2.56 0.62 -2.42
C ILE A 119 3.12 -0.77 -2.14
N GLY A 120 4.22 -0.83 -1.38
CA GLY A 120 4.73 -2.09 -0.83
C GLY A 120 3.87 -2.60 0.34
N GLY A 121 3.73 -3.92 0.47
CA GLY A 121 3.03 -4.54 1.59
C GLY A 121 3.81 -4.41 2.90
N PHE A 122 3.13 -4.40 4.03
CA PHE A 122 3.77 -4.40 5.34
C PHE A 122 4.41 -5.77 5.63
N GLY A 123 5.56 -5.77 6.31
CA GLY A 123 6.13 -6.99 6.88
C GLY A 123 5.26 -7.56 8.01
N GLY A 124 5.25 -8.88 8.16
CA GLY A 124 4.53 -9.54 9.24
C GLY A 124 5.23 -9.36 10.60
N ASN A 125 4.45 -9.24 11.66
CA ASN A 125 4.98 -9.21 13.02
C ASN A 125 5.52 -10.58 13.42
N ALA A 126 6.51 -10.59 14.28
CA ALA A 126 7.03 -11.84 14.81
C ALA A 126 6.18 -12.39 15.95
N GLY A 127 6.23 -13.71 16.12
CA GLY A 127 5.66 -14.39 17.27
C GLY A 127 6.45 -14.13 18.54
N THR A 128 5.76 -14.11 19.67
CA THR A 128 6.36 -14.02 21.01
C THR A 128 6.72 -15.41 21.55
N SER A 129 7.54 -15.43 22.58
CA SER A 129 7.89 -16.66 23.30
C SER A 129 7.74 -16.45 24.81
N VAL A 130 7.55 -17.54 25.56
CA VAL A 130 7.65 -17.53 27.04
C VAL A 130 8.95 -18.21 27.45
N ASN A 131 9.82 -17.46 28.15
CA ASN A 131 11.13 -17.90 28.61
C ASN A 131 12.12 -18.33 27.49
N GLY A 132 12.07 -17.71 26.33
CA GLY A 132 12.94 -18.04 25.22
C GLY A 132 13.36 -16.83 24.39
N TYR A 133 13.32 -16.93 23.09
CA TYR A 133 13.69 -15.84 22.16
C TYR A 133 12.45 -15.37 21.40
N GLY A 134 12.28 -14.06 21.24
CA GLY A 134 11.31 -13.53 20.30
C GLY A 134 11.69 -13.87 18.84
N GLY A 135 10.73 -13.95 17.95
CA GLY A 135 10.99 -14.05 16.51
C GLY A 135 11.38 -12.70 15.91
N GLY A 136 12.06 -12.68 14.77
CA GLY A 136 12.33 -11.45 14.02
C GLY A 136 11.11 -10.99 13.21
N GLY A 137 10.89 -9.66 13.08
CA GLY A 137 9.86 -9.10 12.20
C GLY A 137 10.21 -9.24 10.72
N GLY A 138 9.19 -9.30 9.86
CA GLY A 138 9.35 -9.36 8.42
C GLY A 138 9.68 -7.99 7.82
N TYR A 139 10.38 -7.96 6.70
CA TYR A 139 10.68 -6.72 5.98
C TYR A 139 9.43 -6.19 5.27
N GLY A 140 9.30 -4.87 5.13
CA GLY A 140 8.33 -4.26 4.24
C GLY A 140 8.65 -4.53 2.77
N GLY A 141 7.64 -4.66 1.93
CA GLY A 141 7.79 -4.78 0.49
C GLY A 141 8.16 -3.44 -0.15
N ASN A 142 8.86 -3.48 -1.28
CA ASN A 142 9.16 -2.28 -2.05
C ASN A 142 7.94 -1.83 -2.85
N ALA A 143 7.83 -0.54 -3.14
CA ALA A 143 6.93 -0.05 -4.17
C ALA A 143 7.57 -0.17 -5.55
N GLY A 144 6.76 -0.11 -6.60
CA GLY A 144 7.21 0.01 -7.98
C GLY A 144 7.24 1.46 -8.46
N THR A 145 7.82 1.65 -9.64
CA THR A 145 7.87 2.94 -10.34
C THR A 145 6.47 3.43 -10.73
N VAL A 146 6.21 4.73 -10.62
CA VAL A 146 5.00 5.36 -11.13
C VAL A 146 5.37 6.33 -12.26
N SER A 147 4.87 6.08 -13.47
CA SER A 147 5.08 6.92 -14.65
C SER A 147 3.75 7.41 -15.19
N ILE A 148 3.56 8.72 -15.25
CA ILE A 148 2.35 9.36 -15.78
C ILE A 148 2.76 10.29 -16.91
N VAL A 149 2.23 10.04 -18.11
CA VAL A 149 2.38 10.91 -19.27
C VAL A 149 1.00 11.44 -19.65
N ASN A 150 0.82 12.76 -19.57
CA ASN A 150 -0.45 13.41 -19.88
C ASN A 150 -0.33 14.36 -21.08
N HIS A 151 -1.09 14.07 -22.14
CA HIS A 151 -1.24 14.88 -23.35
C HIS A 151 -2.64 15.49 -23.48
N GLY A 152 -3.60 15.07 -22.64
CA GLY A 152 -4.97 15.59 -22.64
C GLY A 152 -5.17 16.71 -21.63
N ALA A 153 -5.97 17.70 -21.96
CA ALA A 153 -6.34 18.76 -21.02
C ALA A 153 -7.07 18.16 -19.81
N ILE A 154 -6.69 18.56 -18.60
CA ILE A 154 -7.38 18.15 -17.39
C ILE A 154 -7.97 19.34 -16.67
N THR A 155 -9.26 19.24 -16.40
CA THR A 155 -10.04 20.24 -15.68
C THR A 155 -10.68 19.59 -14.47
N VAL A 156 -10.39 20.08 -13.28
CA VAL A 156 -11.00 19.61 -12.04
C VAL A 156 -11.81 20.72 -11.36
N GLY A 157 -12.93 20.38 -10.75
CA GLY A 157 -13.65 21.30 -9.88
C GLY A 157 -12.92 21.52 -8.55
N SER A 158 -13.32 22.53 -7.78
CA SER A 158 -12.78 22.72 -6.43
C SER A 158 -13.31 21.61 -5.51
N ALA A 159 -12.44 20.65 -5.15
CA ALA A 159 -12.74 19.68 -4.11
C ALA A 159 -12.28 20.23 -2.76
N SER A 160 -13.07 20.01 -1.72
CA SER A 160 -12.59 20.27 -0.37
C SER A 160 -11.58 19.17 0.04
N VAL A 161 -10.61 19.55 0.82
CA VAL A 161 -9.47 18.71 1.23
C VAL A 161 -9.88 17.46 2.03
N SER A 162 -11.10 17.45 2.59
CA SER A 162 -11.66 16.32 3.34
C SER A 162 -11.99 15.09 2.48
N ASP A 163 -12.01 15.26 1.16
CA ASP A 163 -12.56 14.25 0.27
C ASP A 163 -11.58 13.13 -0.11
N CYS A 164 -10.28 13.38 0.00
CA CYS A 164 -9.25 12.38 -0.22
C CYS A 164 -9.29 11.24 0.83
N ALA A 165 -9.52 11.58 2.09
CA ALA A 165 -9.55 10.60 3.18
C ALA A 165 -10.72 9.61 3.05
N SER A 166 -11.84 10.05 2.47
CA SER A 166 -13.04 9.23 2.28
C SER A 166 -12.98 8.31 1.06
N SER A 167 -12.03 8.53 0.14
CA SER A 167 -11.87 7.73 -1.09
C SER A 167 -11.10 6.42 -0.90
N GLY A 168 -10.56 6.15 0.30
CA GLY A 168 -9.74 4.97 0.57
C GLY A 168 -8.35 5.02 -0.09
N LEU A 169 -7.96 6.13 -0.70
CA LEU A 169 -6.61 6.35 -1.20
C LEU A 169 -5.68 6.59 0.00
N LEU A 170 -4.71 5.69 0.19
CA LEU A 170 -3.74 5.80 1.27
C LEU A 170 -2.85 7.04 1.05
N ASN A 171 -2.71 7.88 2.09
CA ASN A 171 -1.83 9.05 2.10
C ASN A 171 -2.19 10.22 1.17
N CYS A 172 -3.45 10.52 0.97
CA CYS A 172 -3.82 11.85 0.51
C CYS A 172 -3.50 12.86 1.63
N ASN A 173 -2.40 13.59 1.49
CA ASN A 173 -2.09 14.67 2.42
C ASN A 173 -3.11 15.80 2.25
N PRO A 174 -3.79 16.25 3.32
CA PRO A 174 -4.91 17.17 3.25
C PRO A 174 -4.60 18.59 2.73
N VAL A 175 -3.38 18.87 2.31
CA VAL A 175 -2.95 20.24 1.97
C VAL A 175 -2.79 20.49 0.46
N SER A 176 -2.99 19.49 -0.40
CA SER A 176 -2.72 19.67 -1.82
C SER A 176 -3.87 19.17 -2.69
N ILE A 177 -4.64 20.10 -3.27
CA ILE A 177 -5.48 19.79 -4.42
C ILE A 177 -4.53 19.57 -5.60
N ALA A 178 -4.31 18.31 -5.96
CA ALA A 178 -3.50 17.96 -7.12
C ALA A 178 -4.40 17.56 -8.29
N VAL A 179 -4.15 18.12 -9.46
CA VAL A 179 -4.82 17.70 -10.69
C VAL A 179 -4.34 16.32 -11.12
N ILE A 180 -3.03 16.06 -10.91
CA ILE A 180 -2.38 14.76 -11.12
C ILE A 180 -1.55 14.44 -9.89
N ALA A 181 -1.68 13.23 -9.36
CA ALA A 181 -0.91 12.74 -8.24
C ALA A 181 -0.27 11.37 -8.54
N GLY A 182 1.02 11.24 -8.30
CA GLY A 182 1.76 9.98 -8.35
C GLY A 182 2.44 9.71 -7.01
N GLN A 183 2.38 8.47 -6.52
CA GLN A 183 3.04 8.06 -5.28
C GLN A 183 3.68 6.67 -5.43
N SER A 184 4.87 6.54 -4.88
CA SER A 184 5.56 5.26 -4.71
C SER A 184 6.02 5.15 -3.26
N VAL A 185 5.41 4.22 -2.50
CA VAL A 185 5.59 4.14 -1.04
C VAL A 185 5.93 2.72 -0.62
N GLY A 186 7.12 2.53 -0.07
CA GLY A 186 7.51 1.23 0.51
C GLY A 186 6.64 0.86 1.73
N GLY A 187 6.46 -0.43 1.97
CA GLY A 187 5.75 -0.94 3.13
C GLY A 187 6.56 -0.79 4.42
N GLY A 188 5.89 -0.67 5.56
CA GLY A 188 6.57 -0.72 6.87
C GLY A 188 7.10 -2.12 7.19
N GLY A 189 8.18 -2.21 7.96
CA GLY A 189 8.64 -3.49 8.54
C GLY A 189 7.71 -3.96 9.66
N GLY A 190 7.71 -5.26 9.94
CA GLY A 190 6.97 -5.85 11.05
C GLY A 190 7.71 -5.73 12.39
N ASP A 191 6.97 -5.82 13.47
CA ASP A 191 7.53 -5.74 14.83
C ASP A 191 8.27 -7.02 15.20
N ALA A 192 9.30 -6.87 16.05
CA ALA A 192 9.97 -8.00 16.69
C ALA A 192 9.06 -8.69 17.71
N GLY A 193 9.23 -10.00 17.88
CA GLY A 193 8.58 -10.72 18.94
C GLY A 193 9.17 -10.39 20.31
N GLY A 194 8.31 -10.19 21.28
CA GLY A 194 8.70 -10.04 22.69
C GLY A 194 8.93 -11.38 23.38
N ASP A 195 9.48 -11.32 24.60
CA ASP A 195 9.46 -12.43 25.56
C ASP A 195 8.72 -11.99 26.82
N ALA A 196 7.89 -12.89 27.36
CA ALA A 196 7.18 -12.67 28.61
C ALA A 196 7.94 -13.22 29.83
N GLY A 197 9.18 -13.71 29.70
CA GLY A 197 9.96 -14.34 30.76
C GLY A 197 11.16 -13.53 31.25
N ARG A 198 11.84 -14.07 32.26
CA ARG A 198 12.94 -13.40 33.01
C ARG A 198 14.27 -13.32 32.26
N THR A 199 14.47 -13.94 31.13
CA THR A 199 15.75 -14.05 30.40
C THR A 199 15.63 -13.78 28.92
N ALA A 200 14.77 -12.84 28.56
CA ALA A 200 14.42 -12.52 27.19
C ALA A 200 15.52 -11.78 26.45
N LEU A 201 15.88 -12.29 25.27
CA LEU A 201 16.51 -11.48 24.24
C LEU A 201 15.44 -11.19 23.18
N GLY A 202 15.08 -9.92 23.02
CA GLY A 202 14.25 -9.48 21.88
C GLY A 202 15.00 -9.74 20.57
N ALA A 203 14.28 -10.02 19.52
CA ALA A 203 14.84 -10.03 18.16
C ALA A 203 14.70 -8.65 17.51
N ASP A 204 15.23 -8.49 16.31
CA ASP A 204 15.11 -7.24 15.56
C ASP A 204 13.75 -7.15 14.82
N GLY A 205 13.19 -5.96 14.75
CA GLY A 205 12.08 -5.64 13.85
C GLY A 205 12.53 -5.68 12.39
N GLY A 206 11.58 -5.84 11.47
CA GLY A 206 11.85 -5.78 10.04
C GLY A 206 12.16 -4.36 9.56
N LEU A 207 12.98 -4.23 8.53
CA LEU A 207 13.20 -2.96 7.87
C LEU A 207 12.00 -2.59 6.99
N ALA A 208 11.75 -1.30 6.82
CA ALA A 208 10.78 -0.81 5.84
C ALA A 208 11.26 -1.09 4.40
N GLY A 209 10.33 -1.25 3.49
CA GLY A 209 10.59 -1.29 2.07
C GLY A 209 10.89 0.10 1.50
N ASN A 210 11.43 0.12 0.28
CA ASN A 210 11.77 1.36 -0.41
C ASN A 210 10.61 1.83 -1.31
N GLY A 211 10.41 3.15 -1.40
CA GLY A 211 9.73 3.75 -2.53
C GLY A 211 10.64 3.74 -3.76
N ASP A 212 10.05 3.89 -4.95
CA ASP A 212 10.77 3.97 -6.21
C ASP A 212 10.47 5.31 -6.91
N MET A 213 10.94 5.48 -8.13
CA MET A 213 10.82 6.72 -8.89
C MET A 213 9.35 7.04 -9.21
N VAL A 214 9.01 8.32 -9.11
CA VAL A 214 7.78 8.88 -9.65
C VAL A 214 8.14 9.86 -10.76
N ALA A 215 7.70 9.58 -11.98
CA ALA A 215 7.90 10.42 -13.16
C ALA A 215 6.56 10.97 -13.63
N LEU A 216 6.46 12.29 -13.77
CA LEU A 216 5.28 12.97 -14.31
C LEU A 216 5.69 13.85 -15.49
N THR A 217 5.13 13.58 -16.66
CA THR A 217 5.26 14.41 -17.84
C THR A 217 3.88 14.96 -18.23
N ASN A 218 3.75 16.27 -18.29
CA ASN A 218 2.51 16.92 -18.73
C ASN A 218 2.79 17.90 -19.86
N THR A 219 2.09 17.74 -20.97
CA THR A 219 2.21 18.63 -22.16
C THR A 219 0.93 19.38 -22.47
N ALA A 220 -0.11 19.20 -21.64
CA ALA A 220 -1.41 19.84 -21.83
C ALA A 220 -1.75 20.82 -20.71
N SER A 221 -2.86 21.55 -20.87
CA SER A 221 -3.35 22.47 -19.83
C SER A 221 -3.91 21.70 -18.63
N LEU A 222 -3.58 22.19 -17.42
CA LEU A 222 -4.18 21.77 -16.16
C LEU A 222 -4.94 22.95 -15.56
N SER A 223 -6.21 22.75 -15.23
CA SER A 223 -7.06 23.80 -14.70
C SER A 223 -7.84 23.33 -13.47
N ILE A 224 -7.94 24.19 -12.47
CA ILE A 224 -8.79 24.00 -11.30
C ILE A 224 -9.82 25.15 -11.32
N PHE A 225 -11.11 24.81 -11.34
CA PHE A 225 -12.16 25.81 -11.22
C PHE A 225 -12.61 25.89 -9.78
N GLY A 226 -12.42 27.07 -9.15
CA GLY A 226 -13.09 27.41 -7.91
C GLY A 226 -14.58 27.66 -8.14
N SER A 227 -15.44 27.28 -7.21
CA SER A 227 -16.82 27.76 -7.12
C SER A 227 -16.84 29.09 -6.41
#